data_3589634abc6400a0e3ce5448b7c7c156
#
_entry.id   3589634abc6400a0e3ce5448b7c7c156
#
_cell.length_a   1.000
_cell.length_b   1.000
_cell.length_c   1.000
_cell.angle_alpha   90.00
_cell.angle_beta   90.00
_cell.angle_gamma   90.00
#
_symmetry.space_group_name_H-M   'P 1'
#
loop_
_entity.id
_entity.type
_entity.pdbx_description
1 polymer ?
#
loop_
_entity_poly.entity_id
_entity_poly.type
_entity_poly.pdbx_seq_one_letter_code
_entity_poly.pdbx_strand_id
1 'polypeptide(L)'
;MNRRMRRHRKSGAGIYIAGILLALLVVAIFGTMFFLRKKEDVTQQTSSVEAPDYDNADKWSEGVISHNGQSYQYNKNIRTYLFLGIDTDEPVHKAEDGISGGQSDAMFLLVEDREKGKLSIISIHRNTMTTVKMYDRSGEYVGDGTLQICLQHGYGDGERTSCQRTMDCVSKLFFNIPIHGYISLNMGGIGLLNDAIDGVEVTVLQDIENESRNVHLTQGETKVLNGDEAYVYVRSRDTSEFDSASDRLKRQEQYLNGLLPQMQRKIKSVSSAASIYKKAEDYLYSNIDYVRMADEMADMSYDSAQDMHSVPGEVVMGEQFEEFHVDEEGLYQLILDVFYDRVE
;
A
#
# COMPACT_ATOMS: atom_id res chain seq x y z
N MET A 1 46.29 24.83 26.53
CA MET A 1 44.84 25.13 26.46
C MET A 1 44.24 24.35 25.31
N ASN A 2 43.84 23.09 25.56
CA ASN A 2 43.36 22.12 24.54
C ASN A 2 41.85 22.09 24.55
N ARG A 3 41.20 22.68 23.53
CA ARG A 3 39.77 22.48 23.27
C ARG A 3 39.57 21.17 22.53
N ARG A 4 39.12 20.13 23.24
CA ARG A 4 38.57 18.91 22.64
C ARG A 4 37.22 19.25 21.98
N MET A 5 37.16 19.20 20.62
CA MET A 5 35.91 19.17 19.88
C MET A 5 35.24 17.81 20.11
N ARG A 6 34.08 17.81 20.76
CA ARG A 6 33.16 16.68 20.82
C ARG A 6 32.55 16.51 19.43
N ARG A 7 32.97 15.49 18.71
CA ARG A 7 32.22 14.96 17.55
C ARG A 7 30.94 14.32 18.10
N HIS A 8 29.81 14.93 17.82
CA HIS A 8 28.52 14.24 17.94
C HIS A 8 28.49 13.07 16.96
N ARG A 9 28.49 11.85 17.46
CA ARG A 9 28.14 10.65 16.75
C ARG A 9 26.66 10.79 16.38
N LYS A 10 26.33 11.08 15.12
CA LYS A 10 24.99 10.90 14.59
C LYS A 10 24.66 9.41 14.71
N SER A 11 23.56 9.08 15.33
CA SER A 11 23.08 7.71 15.55
C SER A 11 22.80 7.07 14.18
N GLY A 12 23.29 5.85 13.98
CA GLY A 12 23.20 5.14 12.71
C GLY A 12 21.79 4.64 12.34
N ALA A 13 20.75 5.09 13.03
CA ALA A 13 19.37 4.67 12.78
C ALA A 13 18.81 5.20 11.44
N GLY A 14 19.20 6.43 11.03
CA GLY A 14 18.70 7.04 9.77
C GLY A 14 19.17 6.35 8.49
N ILE A 15 20.30 5.62 8.54
CA ILE A 15 20.86 4.94 7.36
C ILE A 15 20.05 3.66 7.00
N TYR A 16 19.23 3.16 7.93
CA TYR A 16 18.62 1.84 7.84
C TYR A 16 17.20 1.84 7.26
N ILE A 17 16.48 2.95 7.31
CA ILE A 17 15.11 3.09 6.80
C ILE A 17 15.11 3.22 5.28
N ALA A 18 16.13 3.84 4.71
CA ALA A 18 16.40 3.89 3.28
C ALA A 18 16.41 2.52 2.60
N GLY A 19 16.88 1.51 3.34
CA GLY A 19 16.99 0.15 2.81
C GLY A 19 15.65 -0.53 2.54
N ILE A 20 14.55 -0.17 3.23
CA ILE A 20 13.29 -0.94 3.20
C ILE A 20 12.42 -0.55 2.04
N LEU A 21 12.27 0.73 1.88
CA LEU A 21 11.54 1.30 0.76
C LEU A 21 12.36 1.15 -0.51
N LEU A 22 13.69 1.18 -0.40
CA LEU A 22 14.61 0.75 -1.46
C LEU A 22 14.31 -0.68 -1.90
N ALA A 23 13.82 -1.57 -1.06
CA ALA A 23 13.58 -2.96 -1.42
C ALA A 23 12.22 -3.21 -2.03
N LEU A 24 11.18 -2.62 -1.50
CA LEU A 24 9.89 -2.58 -2.22
C LEU A 24 10.06 -1.86 -3.56
N LEU A 25 11.08 -1.01 -3.65
CA LEU A 25 11.40 -0.13 -4.75
C LEU A 25 12.45 -0.69 -5.70
N VAL A 26 13.48 -1.34 -5.22
CA VAL A 26 14.44 -2.07 -6.07
C VAL A 26 13.76 -3.25 -6.74
N VAL A 27 12.69 -3.72 -6.11
CA VAL A 27 11.74 -4.64 -6.71
C VAL A 27 11.09 -4.02 -7.97
N ALA A 28 10.86 -2.73 -8.04
CA ALA A 28 10.40 -2.04 -9.24
C ALA A 28 11.53 -1.66 -10.25
N ILE A 29 12.81 -1.66 -9.82
CA ILE A 29 13.94 -1.08 -10.58
C ILE A 29 14.34 -1.82 -11.84
N PHE A 30 14.42 -3.12 -11.80
CA PHE A 30 15.02 -3.86 -12.92
C PHE A 30 14.03 -4.21 -14.04
N GLY A 31 12.73 -4.29 -13.75
CA GLY A 31 11.70 -4.52 -14.78
C GLY A 31 11.58 -3.38 -15.79
N THR A 32 11.87 -2.13 -15.37
CA THR A 32 11.72 -0.96 -16.24
C THR A 32 12.94 -0.65 -17.10
N MET A 33 14.14 -1.15 -16.80
CA MET A 33 15.31 -0.96 -17.69
C MET A 33 15.12 -1.58 -19.06
N PHE A 34 14.28 -2.59 -19.20
CA PHE A 34 13.99 -3.22 -20.48
C PHE A 34 12.94 -2.44 -21.30
N PHE A 35 12.06 -1.65 -20.65
CA PHE A 35 10.98 -0.88 -21.28
C PHE A 35 11.32 0.57 -21.58
N LEU A 36 12.42 1.15 -21.08
CA LEU A 36 12.82 2.55 -21.31
C LEU A 36 13.27 2.89 -22.73
N ARG A 37 13.05 2.02 -23.72
CA ARG A 37 13.28 2.35 -25.16
C ARG A 37 12.07 2.95 -25.86
N LYS A 38 10.94 3.16 -25.20
CA LYS A 38 9.83 3.95 -25.73
C LYS A 38 9.44 5.05 -24.74
N LYS A 39 10.00 6.26 -24.96
CA LYS A 39 9.44 7.48 -24.41
C LYS A 39 8.03 7.64 -24.99
N GLU A 40 7.02 7.37 -24.18
CA GLU A 40 5.73 8.02 -24.31
C GLU A 40 5.59 8.96 -23.13
N ASP A 41 5.40 10.24 -23.42
CA ASP A 41 5.14 11.28 -22.43
C ASP A 41 3.91 10.88 -21.61
N VAL A 42 4.14 10.49 -20.35
CA VAL A 42 3.07 10.39 -19.38
C VAL A 42 2.72 11.81 -18.98
N THR A 43 1.74 12.36 -19.66
CA THR A 43 1.06 13.56 -19.19
C THR A 43 0.48 13.22 -17.83
N GLN A 44 1.02 13.78 -16.75
CA GLN A 44 0.36 13.81 -15.45
C GLN A 44 -0.98 14.51 -15.67
N GLN A 45 -2.04 13.72 -15.77
CA GLN A 45 -3.37 14.26 -15.54
C GLN A 45 -3.46 14.57 -14.04
N THR A 46 -3.10 15.79 -13.69
CA THR A 46 -3.60 16.41 -12.48
C THR A 46 -5.11 16.48 -12.65
N SER A 47 -5.82 15.47 -12.10
CA SER A 47 -7.25 15.57 -11.96
C SER A 47 -7.51 16.80 -11.10
N SER A 48 -8.38 17.69 -11.59
CA SER A 48 -8.86 18.84 -10.83
C SER A 48 -9.57 18.28 -9.60
N VAL A 49 -8.95 18.46 -8.45
CA VAL A 49 -9.45 17.93 -7.19
C VAL A 49 -10.55 18.85 -6.71
N GLU A 50 -11.74 18.29 -6.47
CA GLU A 50 -12.78 18.96 -5.70
C GLU A 50 -12.58 18.61 -4.23
N ALA A 51 -12.61 19.63 -3.36
CA ALA A 51 -12.63 19.41 -1.92
C ALA A 51 -13.90 18.67 -1.53
N PRO A 52 -13.86 17.86 -0.47
CA PRO A 52 -15.06 17.23 0.07
C PRO A 52 -16.08 18.30 0.47
N ASP A 53 -17.36 17.97 0.36
CA ASP A 53 -18.47 18.87 0.73
C ASP A 53 -18.69 18.87 2.26
N TYR A 54 -17.62 19.16 3.00
CA TYR A 54 -17.68 19.38 4.44
C TYR A 54 -17.73 20.87 4.74
N ASP A 55 -18.38 21.23 5.84
CA ASP A 55 -18.46 22.60 6.32
C ASP A 55 -17.06 23.24 6.37
N ASN A 56 -16.84 24.26 5.54
CA ASN A 56 -15.61 25.01 5.37
C ASN A 56 -14.43 24.26 4.68
N ALA A 57 -14.67 23.15 4.01
CA ALA A 57 -13.63 22.51 3.23
C ALA A 57 -13.40 23.27 1.91
N ASP A 58 -12.26 23.96 1.81
CA ASP A 58 -11.76 24.52 0.57
C ASP A 58 -11.13 23.42 -0.31
N LYS A 59 -10.68 23.81 -1.51
CA LYS A 59 -9.85 22.92 -2.33
C LYS A 59 -8.66 22.49 -1.51
N TRP A 60 -8.53 21.20 -1.25
CA TRP A 60 -7.62 20.65 -0.27
C TRP A 60 -6.12 20.97 -0.53
N SER A 61 -5.72 21.31 -1.74
CA SER A 61 -4.34 21.72 -2.06
C SER A 61 -4.10 23.23 -2.01
N GLU A 62 -5.16 24.02 -1.85
CA GLU A 62 -5.11 25.49 -1.90
C GLU A 62 -5.85 26.08 -0.70
N GLY A 63 -5.16 26.88 0.10
CA GLY A 63 -5.77 27.55 1.24
C GLY A 63 -5.65 26.83 2.58
N VAL A 64 -6.41 27.32 3.52
CA VAL A 64 -6.49 26.81 4.91
C VAL A 64 -7.88 26.24 5.15
N ILE A 65 -7.94 25.00 5.57
CA ILE A 65 -9.17 24.32 5.97
C ILE A 65 -9.40 24.58 7.44
N SER A 66 -10.64 24.95 7.82
CA SER A 66 -11.04 25.05 9.21
C SER A 66 -11.94 23.88 9.57
N HIS A 67 -11.53 23.05 10.53
CA HIS A 67 -12.29 21.89 10.99
C HIS A 67 -12.16 21.75 12.51
N ASN A 68 -13.29 21.58 13.21
CA ASN A 68 -13.38 21.44 14.67
C ASN A 68 -12.61 22.53 15.45
N GLY A 69 -12.63 23.78 14.94
CA GLY A 69 -11.95 24.93 15.56
C GLY A 69 -10.43 24.94 15.39
N GLN A 70 -9.89 24.04 14.60
CA GLN A 70 -8.48 23.98 14.24
C GLN A 70 -8.31 24.33 12.75
N SER A 71 -7.22 25.01 12.41
CA SER A 71 -6.87 25.33 11.02
C SER A 71 -5.81 24.35 10.51
N TYR A 72 -5.94 23.95 9.24
CA TYR A 72 -5.08 22.98 8.57
C TYR A 72 -4.66 23.48 7.20
N GLN A 73 -3.42 23.20 6.81
CA GLN A 73 -2.89 23.49 5.48
C GLN A 73 -2.27 22.24 4.88
N TYR A 74 -2.61 21.92 3.62
CA TYR A 74 -2.07 20.76 2.93
C TYR A 74 -0.54 20.80 2.86
N ASN A 75 0.10 19.71 3.28
CA ASN A 75 1.55 19.57 3.23
C ASN A 75 1.99 19.18 1.81
N LYS A 76 2.52 20.14 1.05
CA LYS A 76 2.99 19.96 -0.33
C LYS A 76 4.22 19.06 -0.46
N ASN A 77 4.88 18.73 0.65
CA ASN A 77 6.04 17.84 0.69
C ASN A 77 5.65 16.36 0.77
N ILE A 78 4.34 16.06 0.84
CA ILE A 78 3.83 14.70 0.85
C ILE A 78 3.94 14.06 -0.53
N ARG A 79 4.32 12.77 -0.53
CA ARG A 79 4.21 11.84 -1.64
C ARG A 79 3.45 10.60 -1.20
N THR A 80 2.59 10.12 -2.06
CA THR A 80 1.73 8.95 -1.79
C THR A 80 1.93 7.89 -2.84
N TYR A 81 1.99 6.65 -2.39
CA TYR A 81 2.12 5.48 -3.25
C TYR A 81 1.12 4.41 -2.82
N LEU A 82 0.45 3.81 -3.79
CA LEU A 82 -0.52 2.76 -3.54
C LEU A 82 0.14 1.39 -3.72
N PHE A 83 0.16 0.59 -2.65
CA PHE A 83 0.56 -0.80 -2.69
C PHE A 83 -0.68 -1.69 -2.80
N LEU A 84 -0.68 -2.63 -3.76
CA LEU A 84 -1.76 -3.55 -4.07
C LEU A 84 -1.27 -5.00 -3.98
N GLY A 85 -1.93 -5.82 -3.18
CA GLY A 85 -1.80 -7.28 -3.21
C GLY A 85 -2.94 -7.88 -4.02
N ILE A 86 -2.60 -8.54 -5.14
CA ILE A 86 -3.58 -9.08 -6.09
C ILE A 86 -3.79 -10.57 -5.83
N ASP A 87 -5.04 -11.02 -5.83
CA ASP A 87 -5.46 -12.40 -5.53
C ASP A 87 -5.12 -13.43 -6.63
N THR A 88 -4.04 -13.18 -7.37
CA THR A 88 -3.56 -14.00 -8.47
C THR A 88 -2.26 -14.70 -8.08
N ASP A 89 -2.20 -16.03 -8.28
CA ASP A 89 -1.00 -16.83 -7.99
C ASP A 89 0.02 -16.84 -9.13
N GLU A 90 -0.42 -16.52 -10.35
CA GLU A 90 0.41 -16.50 -11.54
C GLU A 90 1.28 -15.24 -11.63
N PRO A 91 2.41 -15.28 -12.35
CA PRO A 91 3.15 -14.09 -12.72
C PRO A 91 2.26 -13.02 -13.34
N VAL A 92 2.69 -11.75 -13.21
CA VAL A 92 1.97 -10.64 -13.85
C VAL A 92 1.94 -10.85 -15.36
N HIS A 93 0.77 -10.77 -15.92
CA HIS A 93 0.56 -10.82 -17.36
C HIS A 93 -0.64 -9.97 -17.75
N LYS A 94 -0.61 -9.44 -18.94
CA LYS A 94 -1.71 -8.65 -19.46
C LYS A 94 -2.88 -9.58 -19.81
N ALA A 95 -4.03 -9.33 -19.18
CA ALA A 95 -5.26 -10.03 -19.48
C ALA A 95 -5.73 -9.68 -20.92
N GLU A 96 -6.35 -10.66 -21.59
CA GLU A 96 -6.86 -10.49 -22.95
C GLU A 96 -8.15 -9.66 -22.99
N ASP A 97 -8.87 -9.57 -21.88
CA ASP A 97 -10.10 -8.81 -21.74
C ASP A 97 -10.00 -7.70 -20.69
N GLY A 98 -10.98 -6.81 -20.69
CA GLY A 98 -10.99 -5.60 -19.83
C GLY A 98 -11.51 -5.84 -18.41
N ILE A 99 -11.74 -7.09 -17.98
CA ILE A 99 -12.39 -7.42 -16.71
C ILE A 99 -11.72 -8.57 -15.94
N SER A 100 -10.53 -8.98 -16.35
CA SER A 100 -9.80 -10.12 -15.78
C SER A 100 -8.52 -9.71 -15.04
N GLY A 101 -8.47 -8.48 -14.52
CA GLY A 101 -7.29 -7.94 -13.84
C GLY A 101 -6.98 -8.51 -12.45
N GLY A 102 -7.84 -9.39 -11.90
CA GLY A 102 -7.75 -9.87 -10.52
C GLY A 102 -8.26 -8.84 -9.51
N GLN A 103 -8.52 -9.26 -8.26
CA GLN A 103 -8.99 -8.38 -7.19
C GLN A 103 -7.80 -7.91 -6.33
N SER A 104 -7.86 -6.65 -5.88
CA SER A 104 -6.88 -6.12 -4.92
C SER A 104 -7.31 -6.48 -3.49
N ASP A 105 -6.84 -7.62 -3.01
CA ASP A 105 -7.20 -8.18 -1.70
C ASP A 105 -6.43 -7.56 -0.53
N ALA A 106 -5.36 -6.85 -0.80
CA ALA A 106 -4.61 -6.03 0.16
C ALA A 106 -4.35 -4.66 -0.47
N MET A 107 -4.64 -3.60 0.25
CA MET A 107 -4.43 -2.23 -0.20
C MET A 107 -3.85 -1.39 0.93
N PHE A 108 -2.70 -0.78 0.67
CA PHE A 108 -2.03 0.11 1.60
C PHE A 108 -1.61 1.40 0.89
N LEU A 109 -1.96 2.54 1.47
CA LEU A 109 -1.50 3.83 1.00
C LEU A 109 -0.27 4.23 1.83
N LEU A 110 0.88 4.32 1.18
CA LEU A 110 2.14 4.78 1.78
C LEU A 110 2.21 6.29 1.62
N VAL A 111 2.41 7.00 2.72
CA VAL A 111 2.42 8.46 2.78
C VAL A 111 3.76 8.93 3.32
N GLU A 112 4.56 9.52 2.45
CA GLU A 112 5.87 10.09 2.79
C GLU A 112 5.74 11.57 3.09
N ASP A 113 6.01 11.99 4.30
CA ASP A 113 6.27 13.39 4.65
C ASP A 113 7.77 13.67 4.49
N ARG A 114 8.13 14.26 3.38
CA ARG A 114 9.53 14.50 2.99
C ARG A 114 10.18 15.61 3.82
N GLU A 115 9.39 16.51 4.40
CA GLU A 115 9.88 17.56 5.27
C GLU A 115 10.19 17.03 6.67
N LYS A 116 9.29 16.19 7.21
CA LYS A 116 9.46 15.58 8.53
C LYS A 116 10.33 14.32 8.51
N GLY A 117 10.62 13.77 7.31
CA GLY A 117 11.30 12.50 7.18
C GLY A 117 10.51 11.35 7.79
N LYS A 118 9.19 11.33 7.58
CA LYS A 118 8.26 10.40 8.21
C LYS A 118 7.48 9.61 7.16
N LEU A 119 7.35 8.30 7.37
CA LEU A 119 6.45 7.45 6.61
C LEU A 119 5.23 7.12 7.46
N SER A 120 4.04 7.30 6.90
CA SER A 120 2.79 6.76 7.45
C SER A 120 2.21 5.75 6.45
N ILE A 121 1.51 4.73 6.96
CA ILE A 121 0.85 3.71 6.15
C ILE A 121 -0.62 3.67 6.53
N ILE A 122 -1.51 3.70 5.54
CA ILE A 122 -2.94 3.61 5.76
C ILE A 122 -3.45 2.35 5.08
N SER A 123 -3.98 1.40 5.85
CA SER A 123 -4.63 0.21 5.33
C SER A 123 -6.07 0.52 4.90
N ILE A 124 -6.49 -0.09 3.79
CA ILE A 124 -7.83 0.07 3.22
C ILE A 124 -8.49 -1.31 3.18
N HIS A 125 -9.62 -1.43 3.85
CA HIS A 125 -10.37 -2.68 3.88
C HIS A 125 -10.89 -3.04 2.48
N ARG A 126 -10.68 -4.29 2.02
CA ARG A 126 -11.04 -4.71 0.66
C ARG A 126 -12.53 -4.59 0.32
N ASN A 127 -13.38 -4.75 1.33
CA ASN A 127 -14.84 -4.65 1.19
C ASN A 127 -15.35 -3.20 1.31
N THR A 128 -14.46 -2.18 1.33
CA THR A 128 -14.88 -0.77 1.41
C THR A 128 -15.82 -0.44 0.26
N MET A 129 -17.03 -0.03 0.61
CA MET A 129 -18.05 0.39 -0.36
C MET A 129 -17.73 1.79 -0.85
N THR A 130 -17.55 1.92 -2.16
CA THR A 130 -17.23 3.20 -2.81
C THR A 130 -17.70 3.20 -4.26
N THR A 131 -17.56 4.33 -4.93
CA THR A 131 -17.84 4.42 -6.37
C THR A 131 -16.77 3.70 -7.18
N VAL A 132 -17.15 2.57 -7.76
CA VAL A 132 -16.32 1.76 -8.67
C VAL A 132 -16.78 1.99 -10.10
N LYS A 133 -15.85 2.28 -11.00
CA LYS A 133 -16.12 2.39 -12.43
C LYS A 133 -16.15 0.99 -13.05
N MET A 134 -17.27 0.64 -13.65
CA MET A 134 -17.46 -0.65 -14.31
C MET A 134 -17.15 -0.56 -15.81
N TYR A 135 -16.60 -1.64 -16.33
CA TYR A 135 -16.22 -1.79 -17.74
C TYR A 135 -16.69 -3.12 -18.25
N ASP A 136 -16.93 -3.21 -19.56
CA ASP A 136 -17.23 -4.47 -20.21
C ASP A 136 -15.96 -5.25 -20.62
N ARG A 137 -16.13 -6.42 -21.23
CA ARG A 137 -15.00 -7.27 -21.69
C ARG A 137 -14.13 -6.60 -22.74
N SER A 138 -14.64 -5.66 -23.50
CA SER A 138 -13.85 -4.89 -24.47
C SER A 138 -13.06 -3.76 -23.81
N GLY A 139 -13.27 -3.52 -22.51
CA GLY A 139 -12.67 -2.43 -21.74
C GLY A 139 -13.39 -1.09 -21.89
N GLU A 140 -14.59 -1.09 -22.49
CA GLU A 140 -15.42 0.11 -22.62
C GLU A 140 -16.17 0.38 -21.31
N TYR A 141 -16.22 1.66 -20.93
CA TYR A 141 -16.92 2.09 -19.73
C TYR A 141 -18.43 1.90 -19.87
N VAL A 142 -19.04 1.25 -18.87
CA VAL A 142 -20.49 0.96 -18.85
C VAL A 142 -21.25 1.68 -17.75
N GLY A 143 -20.59 2.25 -16.77
CA GLY A 143 -21.22 3.02 -15.70
C GLY A 143 -20.47 2.96 -14.38
N ASP A 144 -20.96 3.71 -13.40
CA ASP A 144 -20.50 3.68 -12.01
C ASP A 144 -21.45 2.85 -11.15
N GLY A 145 -20.90 2.16 -10.14
CA GLY A 145 -21.66 1.43 -9.14
C GLY A 145 -21.06 1.60 -7.76
N THR A 146 -21.89 1.56 -6.70
CA THR A 146 -21.37 1.45 -5.34
C THR A 146 -21.06 -0.01 -5.07
N LEU A 147 -19.75 -0.36 -5.09
CA LEU A 147 -19.25 -1.71 -4.98
C LEU A 147 -18.06 -1.76 -4.03
N GLN A 148 -17.63 -2.99 -3.67
CA GLN A 148 -16.39 -3.19 -2.93
C GLN A 148 -15.19 -2.69 -3.74
N ILE A 149 -14.31 -1.91 -3.11
CA ILE A 149 -13.15 -1.25 -3.74
C ILE A 149 -12.19 -2.24 -4.40
N CYS A 150 -12.05 -3.47 -3.85
CA CYS A 150 -11.17 -4.50 -4.39
C CYS A 150 -11.54 -4.90 -5.84
N LEU A 151 -12.78 -4.70 -6.26
CA LEU A 151 -13.26 -5.04 -7.59
C LEU A 151 -12.74 -4.08 -8.66
N GLN A 152 -12.30 -2.86 -8.29
CA GLN A 152 -11.83 -1.88 -9.27
C GLN A 152 -10.63 -2.39 -10.07
N HIS A 153 -9.71 -3.14 -9.45
CA HIS A 153 -8.56 -3.70 -10.13
C HIS A 153 -8.98 -4.77 -11.15
N GLY A 154 -10.00 -5.55 -10.84
CA GLY A 154 -10.58 -6.55 -11.74
C GLY A 154 -11.11 -5.96 -13.04
N TYR A 155 -11.60 -4.72 -13.02
CA TYR A 155 -12.00 -3.97 -14.21
C TYR A 155 -10.77 -3.38 -14.92
N GLY A 156 -9.90 -4.24 -15.47
CA GLY A 156 -8.68 -3.82 -16.15
C GLY A 156 -7.90 -5.01 -16.72
N ASP A 157 -6.67 -4.73 -17.09
CA ASP A 157 -5.78 -5.66 -17.80
C ASP A 157 -4.79 -6.43 -16.90
N GLY A 158 -4.93 -6.31 -15.59
CA GLY A 158 -3.98 -6.91 -14.63
C GLY A 158 -2.66 -6.14 -14.49
N GLU A 159 -2.43 -5.14 -15.33
CA GLU A 159 -1.23 -4.33 -15.37
C GLU A 159 -1.59 -2.84 -15.18
N ARG A 160 -1.18 -2.01 -16.16
CA ARG A 160 -1.31 -0.55 -16.10
C ARG A 160 -2.75 -0.08 -15.90
N THR A 161 -3.69 -0.63 -16.67
CA THR A 161 -5.08 -0.16 -16.64
C THR A 161 -5.75 -0.50 -15.33
N SER A 162 -5.53 -1.72 -14.81
CA SER A 162 -6.03 -2.15 -13.50
C SER A 162 -5.50 -1.28 -12.37
N CYS A 163 -4.17 -1.11 -12.31
CA CYS A 163 -3.52 -0.31 -11.28
C CYS A 163 -3.95 1.17 -11.34
N GLN A 164 -4.01 1.78 -12.53
CA GLN A 164 -4.42 3.16 -12.70
C GLN A 164 -5.86 3.39 -12.24
N ARG A 165 -6.79 2.52 -12.67
CA ARG A 165 -8.20 2.60 -12.26
C ARG A 165 -8.37 2.43 -10.75
N THR A 166 -7.60 1.54 -10.14
CA THR A 166 -7.61 1.36 -8.67
C THR A 166 -7.04 2.58 -7.96
N MET A 167 -5.95 3.15 -8.48
CA MET A 167 -5.36 4.37 -7.94
C MET A 167 -6.35 5.54 -7.99
N ASP A 168 -7.06 5.71 -9.11
CA ASP A 168 -8.08 6.76 -9.25
C ASP A 168 -9.27 6.52 -8.30
N CYS A 169 -9.67 5.26 -8.08
CA CYS A 169 -10.73 4.90 -7.13
C CYS A 169 -10.34 5.19 -5.69
N VAL A 170 -9.11 4.81 -5.29
CA VAL A 170 -8.58 5.12 -3.94
C VAL A 170 -8.43 6.62 -3.75
N SER A 171 -7.91 7.35 -4.75
CA SER A 171 -7.83 8.82 -4.68
C SER A 171 -9.19 9.46 -4.40
N LYS A 172 -10.26 9.01 -5.07
CA LYS A 172 -11.62 9.49 -4.81
C LYS A 172 -12.12 9.16 -3.42
N LEU A 173 -11.86 7.94 -2.91
CA LEU A 173 -12.20 7.56 -1.54
C LEU A 173 -11.56 8.52 -0.52
N PHE A 174 -10.33 8.96 -0.78
CA PHE A 174 -9.59 9.94 0.03
C PHE A 174 -9.85 11.39 -0.43
N PHE A 175 -11.06 11.71 -0.89
CA PHE A 175 -11.47 13.04 -1.34
C PHE A 175 -10.51 13.65 -2.37
N ASN A 176 -10.08 12.81 -3.32
CA ASN A 176 -9.16 13.13 -4.41
C ASN A 176 -7.73 13.50 -3.96
N ILE A 177 -7.24 13.04 -2.82
CA ILE A 177 -5.81 13.17 -2.47
C ILE A 177 -4.94 12.60 -3.62
N PRO A 178 -3.89 13.31 -4.09
CA PRO A 178 -3.04 12.81 -5.16
C PRO A 178 -2.31 11.53 -4.75
N ILE A 179 -2.34 10.53 -5.61
CA ILE A 179 -1.51 9.34 -5.50
C ILE A 179 -0.47 9.38 -6.62
N HIS A 180 0.81 9.34 -6.26
CA HIS A 180 1.92 9.64 -7.16
C HIS A 180 2.44 8.42 -7.92
N GLY A 181 2.04 7.22 -7.48
CA GLY A 181 2.41 5.98 -8.13
C GLY A 181 1.81 4.77 -7.44
N TYR A 182 2.05 3.61 -8.04
CA TYR A 182 1.56 2.33 -7.51
C TYR A 182 2.58 1.21 -7.66
N ILE A 183 2.44 0.21 -6.80
CA ILE A 183 3.12 -1.09 -6.85
C ILE A 183 2.05 -2.16 -6.67
N SER A 184 1.94 -3.11 -7.59
CA SER A 184 1.13 -4.29 -7.41
C SER A 184 2.00 -5.54 -7.30
N LEU A 185 1.59 -6.45 -6.42
CA LEU A 185 2.22 -7.75 -6.19
C LEU A 185 1.17 -8.84 -6.29
N ASN A 186 1.32 -9.75 -7.25
CA ASN A 186 0.53 -10.97 -7.30
C ASN A 186 0.90 -11.90 -6.15
N MET A 187 -0.09 -12.54 -5.52
CA MET A 187 0.11 -13.34 -4.29
C MET A 187 1.16 -14.44 -4.43
N GLY A 188 1.32 -15.03 -5.64
CA GLY A 188 2.39 -16.00 -5.90
C GLY A 188 3.80 -15.52 -5.61
N GLY A 189 4.03 -14.20 -5.62
CA GLY A 189 5.32 -13.57 -5.30
C GLY A 189 5.63 -13.45 -3.81
N ILE A 190 4.63 -13.55 -2.92
CA ILE A 190 4.80 -13.29 -1.48
C ILE A 190 5.82 -14.25 -0.85
N GLY A 191 5.67 -15.56 -1.10
CA GLY A 191 6.58 -16.56 -0.57
C GLY A 191 8.01 -16.35 -1.03
N LEU A 192 8.20 -15.98 -2.30
CA LEU A 192 9.52 -15.71 -2.88
C LEU A 192 10.20 -14.49 -2.23
N LEU A 193 9.43 -13.43 -1.97
CA LEU A 193 9.94 -12.25 -1.26
C LEU A 193 10.28 -12.57 0.19
N ASN A 194 9.40 -13.30 0.88
CA ASN A 194 9.61 -13.71 2.26
C ASN A 194 10.91 -14.52 2.41
N ASP A 195 11.12 -15.51 1.56
CA ASP A 195 12.31 -16.37 1.61
C ASP A 195 13.59 -15.60 1.20
N ALA A 196 13.47 -14.62 0.30
CA ALA A 196 14.59 -13.79 -0.11
C ALA A 196 15.17 -12.92 1.03
N ILE A 197 14.39 -12.71 2.09
CA ILE A 197 14.78 -11.94 3.28
C ILE A 197 14.95 -12.81 4.53
N ASP A 198 14.99 -14.15 4.37
CA ASP A 198 15.06 -15.17 5.45
C ASP A 198 13.84 -15.17 6.39
N GLY A 199 12.68 -14.80 5.87
CA GLY A 199 11.40 -14.88 6.57
C GLY A 199 11.05 -13.66 7.41
N VAL A 200 9.78 -13.53 7.72
CA VAL A 200 9.20 -12.50 8.60
C VAL A 200 8.75 -13.14 9.90
N GLU A 201 9.16 -12.57 11.03
CA GLU A 201 8.68 -13.00 12.35
C GLU A 201 7.32 -12.39 12.65
N VAL A 202 6.37 -13.24 13.04
CA VAL A 202 5.04 -12.85 13.49
C VAL A 202 4.66 -13.60 14.75
N THR A 203 3.77 -13.02 15.57
CA THR A 203 3.00 -13.76 16.56
C THR A 203 1.65 -14.09 15.94
N VAL A 204 1.40 -15.37 15.70
CA VAL A 204 0.22 -15.86 14.97
C VAL A 204 -1.07 -15.38 15.66
N LEU A 205 -1.93 -14.67 14.92
CA LEU A 205 -3.12 -14.03 15.47
C LEU A 205 -4.31 -14.99 15.64
N GLN A 206 -4.34 -16.07 14.87
CA GLN A 206 -5.38 -17.10 14.91
C GLN A 206 -4.85 -18.42 14.38
N ASP A 207 -5.49 -19.54 14.73
CA ASP A 207 -5.16 -20.86 14.18
C ASP A 207 -5.44 -20.86 12.67
N ILE A 208 -4.48 -21.36 11.89
CA ILE A 208 -4.61 -21.46 10.42
C ILE A 208 -4.10 -22.83 10.00
N GLU A 209 -4.93 -23.57 9.28
CA GLU A 209 -4.58 -24.84 8.68
C GLU A 209 -4.73 -24.78 7.16
N ASN A 210 -3.72 -25.27 6.45
CA ASN A 210 -3.75 -25.40 4.98
C ASN A 210 -3.06 -26.71 4.57
N GLU A 211 -3.86 -27.75 4.38
CA GLU A 211 -3.35 -29.09 4.04
C GLU A 211 -2.60 -29.10 2.72
N SER A 212 -3.07 -28.33 1.73
CA SER A 212 -2.47 -28.31 0.38
C SER A 212 -1.03 -27.80 0.34
N ARG A 213 -0.65 -26.95 1.30
CA ARG A 213 0.69 -26.41 1.48
C ARG A 213 1.40 -26.98 2.71
N ASN A 214 0.75 -27.91 3.43
CA ASN A 214 1.25 -28.49 4.69
C ASN A 214 1.63 -27.41 5.71
N VAL A 215 0.77 -26.40 5.87
CA VAL A 215 0.97 -25.28 6.80
C VAL A 215 0.01 -25.42 7.97
N HIS A 216 0.58 -25.33 9.18
CA HIS A 216 -0.12 -25.32 10.46
C HIS A 216 0.44 -24.20 11.30
N LEU A 217 -0.36 -23.18 11.58
CA LEU A 217 0.01 -22.04 12.42
C LEU A 217 -0.91 -21.99 13.63
N THR A 218 -0.32 -21.96 14.84
CA THR A 218 -1.07 -21.97 16.09
C THR A 218 -1.15 -20.57 16.70
N GLN A 219 -2.33 -20.14 17.08
CA GLN A 219 -2.56 -18.84 17.71
C GLN A 219 -1.63 -18.62 18.91
N GLY A 220 -0.98 -17.45 18.97
CA GLY A 220 -0.07 -17.06 20.04
C GLY A 220 1.37 -17.57 19.87
N GLU A 221 1.65 -18.45 18.92
CA GLU A 221 3.01 -18.85 18.57
C GLU A 221 3.77 -17.69 17.91
N THR A 222 5.00 -17.43 18.37
CA THR A 222 5.91 -16.51 17.68
C THR A 222 6.85 -17.30 16.79
N LYS A 223 6.84 -17.00 15.50
CA LYS A 223 7.53 -17.80 14.48
C LYS A 223 8.04 -16.94 13.34
N VAL A 224 9.20 -17.31 12.79
CA VAL A 224 9.68 -16.80 11.50
C VAL A 224 9.04 -17.64 10.40
N LEU A 225 8.19 -17.02 9.61
CA LEU A 225 7.45 -17.69 8.55
C LEU A 225 8.38 -18.02 7.37
N ASN A 226 8.28 -19.24 6.82
CA ASN A 226 8.80 -19.56 5.49
C ASN A 226 7.82 -19.07 4.40
N GLY A 227 8.19 -19.24 3.13
CA GLY A 227 7.42 -18.70 2.00
C GLY A 227 5.99 -19.23 1.92
N ASP A 228 5.77 -20.54 2.14
CA ASP A 228 4.42 -21.11 2.14
C ASP A 228 3.61 -20.65 3.36
N GLU A 229 4.24 -20.56 4.51
CA GLU A 229 3.60 -20.04 5.72
C GLU A 229 3.23 -18.56 5.58
N ALA A 230 4.12 -17.74 5.01
CA ALA A 230 3.85 -16.32 4.76
C ALA A 230 2.68 -16.15 3.77
N TYR A 231 2.70 -16.90 2.68
CA TYR A 231 1.60 -16.90 1.71
C TYR A 231 0.26 -17.26 2.37
N VAL A 232 0.23 -18.38 3.13
CA VAL A 232 -0.99 -18.84 3.81
C VAL A 232 -1.42 -17.83 4.87
N TYR A 233 -0.50 -17.27 5.64
CA TYR A 233 -0.79 -16.32 6.72
C TYR A 233 -1.51 -15.06 6.22
N VAL A 234 -1.04 -14.46 5.13
CA VAL A 234 -1.62 -13.21 4.60
C VAL A 234 -2.84 -13.43 3.71
N ARG A 235 -3.06 -14.67 3.24
CA ARG A 235 -4.15 -15.00 2.30
C ARG A 235 -5.34 -15.67 2.96
N SER A 236 -5.12 -16.53 3.95
CA SER A 236 -6.18 -17.38 4.52
C SER A 236 -7.36 -16.55 5.03
N ARG A 237 -8.55 -17.04 4.72
CA ARG A 237 -9.80 -16.47 5.15
C ARG A 237 -10.83 -17.58 5.32
N ASP A 238 -11.51 -17.62 6.45
CA ASP A 238 -12.70 -18.44 6.63
C ASP A 238 -13.92 -17.64 6.18
N THR A 239 -14.42 -17.92 4.99
CA THR A 239 -15.56 -17.22 4.42
C THR A 239 -16.90 -17.59 5.05
N SER A 240 -16.92 -18.57 5.96
CA SER A 240 -18.10 -18.92 6.75
C SER A 240 -18.26 -18.03 8.00
N GLU A 241 -17.18 -17.38 8.42
CA GLU A 241 -17.15 -16.50 9.56
C GLU A 241 -17.38 -15.05 9.14
N PHE A 242 -18.24 -14.34 9.90
CA PHE A 242 -18.48 -12.92 9.69
C PHE A 242 -17.22 -12.11 10.00
N ASP A 243 -16.96 -11.09 9.19
CA ASP A 243 -15.83 -10.16 9.30
C ASP A 243 -14.44 -10.81 9.17
N SER A 244 -14.36 -11.99 8.58
CA SER A 244 -13.08 -12.67 8.34
C SER A 244 -12.12 -11.89 7.41
N ALA A 245 -12.63 -10.91 6.66
CA ALA A 245 -11.81 -10.00 5.87
C ALA A 245 -11.02 -9.02 6.74
N SER A 246 -11.60 -8.51 7.83
CA SER A 246 -10.86 -7.69 8.82
C SER A 246 -9.77 -8.48 9.53
N ASP A 247 -10.02 -9.75 9.87
CA ASP A 247 -9.00 -10.59 10.49
C ASP A 247 -7.83 -10.86 9.54
N ARG A 248 -8.10 -11.04 8.25
CA ARG A 248 -7.05 -11.11 7.23
C ARG A 248 -6.29 -9.81 7.13
N LEU A 249 -6.95 -8.65 7.12
CA LEU A 249 -6.31 -7.34 7.07
C LEU A 249 -5.37 -7.14 8.28
N LYS A 250 -5.78 -7.50 9.50
CA LYS A 250 -4.92 -7.45 10.69
C LYS A 250 -3.66 -8.29 10.52
N ARG A 251 -3.76 -9.50 9.92
CA ARG A 251 -2.59 -10.33 9.62
C ARG A 251 -1.69 -9.70 8.56
N GLN A 252 -2.26 -9.07 7.54
CA GLN A 252 -1.50 -8.36 6.50
C GLN A 252 -0.76 -7.14 7.09
N GLU A 253 -1.41 -6.36 7.97
CA GLU A 253 -0.78 -5.26 8.70
C GLU A 253 0.37 -5.75 9.58
N GLN A 254 0.14 -6.82 10.36
CA GLN A 254 1.18 -7.40 11.20
C GLN A 254 2.36 -7.93 10.37
N TYR A 255 2.07 -8.62 9.27
CA TYR A 255 3.10 -9.12 8.36
C TYR A 255 3.91 -7.97 7.75
N LEU A 256 3.25 -6.91 7.30
CA LEU A 256 3.92 -5.72 6.76
C LEU A 256 4.81 -5.05 7.81
N ASN A 257 4.33 -4.94 9.06
CA ASN A 257 5.10 -4.40 10.18
C ASN A 257 6.34 -5.24 10.51
N GLY A 258 6.30 -6.55 10.32
CA GLY A 258 7.46 -7.44 10.46
C GLY A 258 8.37 -7.42 9.22
N LEU A 259 7.78 -7.33 8.01
CA LEU A 259 8.47 -7.29 6.73
C LEU A 259 9.41 -6.09 6.63
N LEU A 260 8.92 -4.90 6.97
CA LEU A 260 9.68 -3.65 6.85
C LEU A 260 11.03 -3.69 7.59
N PRO A 261 11.11 -3.98 8.90
CA PRO A 261 12.40 -4.10 9.59
C PRO A 261 13.26 -5.26 9.10
N GLN A 262 12.68 -6.38 8.67
CA GLN A 262 13.43 -7.51 8.15
C GLN A 262 14.10 -7.17 6.82
N MET A 263 13.39 -6.49 5.94
CA MET A 263 13.97 -5.97 4.71
C MET A 263 15.13 -5.00 4.99
N GLN A 264 15.00 -4.10 5.99
CA GLN A 264 16.10 -3.22 6.43
C GLN A 264 17.35 -4.00 6.82
N ARG A 265 17.16 -5.08 7.56
CA ARG A 265 18.28 -5.93 7.97
C ARG A 265 18.98 -6.60 6.79
N LYS A 266 18.25 -6.93 5.73
CA LYS A 266 18.77 -7.69 4.57
C LYS A 266 19.32 -6.81 3.47
N ILE A 267 18.77 -5.63 3.27
CA ILE A 267 19.24 -4.71 2.24
C ILE A 267 20.37 -3.85 2.80
N LYS A 268 21.58 -4.21 2.41
CA LYS A 268 22.82 -3.52 2.80
C LYS A 268 23.44 -2.75 1.63
N SER A 269 22.95 -2.97 0.42
CA SER A 269 23.48 -2.40 -0.81
C SER A 269 22.46 -2.50 -1.94
N VAL A 270 22.65 -1.73 -3.01
CA VAL A 270 21.87 -1.84 -4.25
C VAL A 270 21.90 -3.27 -4.80
N SER A 271 23.02 -3.97 -4.67
CA SER A 271 23.14 -5.36 -5.13
C SER A 271 22.29 -6.33 -4.34
N SER A 272 22.22 -6.21 -3.00
CA SER A 272 21.35 -7.06 -2.17
C SER A 272 19.88 -6.77 -2.44
N ALA A 273 19.52 -5.52 -2.63
CA ALA A 273 18.19 -5.11 -3.01
C ALA A 273 17.78 -5.70 -4.38
N ALA A 274 18.64 -5.56 -5.40
CA ALA A 274 18.42 -6.15 -6.73
C ALA A 274 18.27 -7.68 -6.68
N SER A 275 19.01 -8.36 -5.81
CA SER A 275 18.93 -9.81 -5.64
C SER A 275 17.58 -10.25 -5.06
N ILE A 276 17.05 -9.50 -4.08
CA ILE A 276 15.74 -9.75 -3.49
C ILE A 276 14.64 -9.51 -4.53
N TYR A 277 14.71 -8.39 -5.23
CA TYR A 277 13.80 -8.07 -6.32
C TYR A 277 13.68 -9.19 -7.34
N LYS A 278 14.81 -9.62 -7.86
CA LYS A 278 14.87 -10.63 -8.93
C LYS A 278 14.17 -11.95 -8.56
N LYS A 279 13.93 -12.20 -7.28
CA LYS A 279 13.18 -13.39 -6.84
C LYS A 279 11.68 -13.31 -7.12
N ALA A 280 11.12 -12.11 -7.14
CA ALA A 280 9.69 -11.89 -7.32
C ALA A 280 9.35 -10.95 -8.50
N GLU A 281 10.35 -10.60 -9.35
CA GLU A 281 10.18 -9.62 -10.43
C GLU A 281 9.00 -9.94 -11.36
N ASP A 282 8.81 -11.23 -11.65
CA ASP A 282 7.72 -11.67 -12.53
C ASP A 282 6.31 -11.48 -11.90
N TYR A 283 6.24 -11.26 -10.59
CA TYR A 283 4.99 -11.09 -9.85
C TYR A 283 4.69 -9.61 -9.52
N LEU A 284 5.51 -8.68 -9.99
CA LEU A 284 5.45 -7.28 -9.64
C LEU A 284 5.17 -6.40 -10.85
N TYR A 285 4.32 -5.39 -10.63
CA TYR A 285 4.06 -4.34 -11.62
C TYR A 285 4.04 -2.96 -10.96
N SER A 286 4.72 -1.97 -11.53
CA SER A 286 4.83 -0.63 -10.93
C SER A 286 5.05 0.46 -11.99
N ASN A 287 4.62 1.68 -11.69
CA ASN A 287 4.90 2.88 -12.48
C ASN A 287 5.84 3.87 -11.78
N ILE A 288 6.49 3.46 -10.68
CA ILE A 288 7.28 4.36 -9.84
C ILE A 288 8.68 4.56 -10.44
N ASP A 289 9.14 5.82 -10.50
CA ASP A 289 10.56 6.14 -10.65
C ASP A 289 11.27 5.89 -9.31
N TYR A 290 11.84 4.73 -9.21
CA TYR A 290 12.43 4.17 -8.02
C TYR A 290 13.78 4.78 -7.60
N VAL A 291 14.57 5.31 -8.52
CA VAL A 291 15.86 5.96 -8.17
C VAL A 291 15.58 7.20 -7.35
N ARG A 292 14.63 8.00 -7.82
CA ARG A 292 14.20 9.19 -7.11
C ARG A 292 13.56 8.87 -5.77
N MET A 293 12.66 7.88 -5.74
CA MET A 293 11.98 7.48 -4.52
C MET A 293 12.95 6.86 -3.51
N ALA A 294 13.96 6.10 -3.95
CA ALA A 294 14.99 5.56 -3.07
C ALA A 294 15.80 6.65 -2.36
N ASP A 295 16.19 7.69 -3.08
CA ASP A 295 16.91 8.84 -2.51
C ASP A 295 16.01 9.61 -1.52
N GLU A 296 14.74 9.80 -1.87
CA GLU A 296 13.77 10.52 -1.03
C GLU A 296 13.42 9.76 0.26
N MET A 297 13.35 8.43 0.20
CA MET A 297 13.00 7.58 1.35
C MET A 297 14.20 7.17 2.21
N ALA A 298 15.42 7.50 1.77
CA ALA A 298 16.64 7.13 2.47
C ALA A 298 16.69 7.54 3.95
N ASP A 299 16.03 8.62 4.31
CA ASP A 299 16.04 9.22 5.63
C ASP A 299 14.68 9.15 6.37
N MET A 300 13.69 8.39 5.83
CA MET A 300 12.36 8.28 6.44
C MET A 300 12.37 7.43 7.73
N SER A 301 11.60 7.86 8.72
CA SER A 301 11.33 7.11 9.95
C SER A 301 9.92 6.49 9.92
N TYR A 302 9.78 5.32 10.52
CA TYR A 302 8.51 4.62 10.67
C TYR A 302 8.43 3.95 12.04
N ASP A 303 7.35 4.18 12.76
CA ASP A 303 6.99 3.51 14.01
C ASP A 303 5.61 2.87 13.85
N SER A 304 5.54 1.54 13.78
CA SER A 304 4.29 0.82 13.53
C SER A 304 3.18 1.13 14.53
N ALA A 305 3.53 1.55 15.75
CA ALA A 305 2.54 1.90 16.79
C ALA A 305 1.89 3.27 16.57
N GLN A 306 2.54 4.16 15.80
CA GLN A 306 2.08 5.54 15.59
C GLN A 306 1.75 5.84 14.13
N ASP A 307 2.38 5.14 13.20
CA ASP A 307 2.39 5.47 11.79
C ASP A 307 1.61 4.47 10.92
N MET A 308 1.10 3.36 11.51
CA MET A 308 0.13 2.49 10.87
C MET A 308 -1.29 2.95 11.25
N HIS A 309 -2.06 3.27 10.23
CA HIS A 309 -3.46 3.70 10.36
C HIS A 309 -4.34 2.76 9.54
N SER A 310 -5.62 2.72 9.87
CA SER A 310 -6.64 2.04 9.06
C SER A 310 -7.74 3.03 8.71
N VAL A 311 -8.32 2.92 7.51
CA VAL A 311 -9.53 3.67 7.17
C VAL A 311 -10.61 3.37 8.21
N PRO A 312 -11.16 4.38 8.90
CA PRO A 312 -12.19 4.17 9.91
C PRO A 312 -13.52 3.75 9.27
N GLY A 313 -14.27 2.90 9.96
CA GLY A 313 -15.55 2.39 9.49
C GLY A 313 -15.94 1.10 10.20
N GLU A 314 -16.99 0.46 9.70
CA GLU A 314 -17.52 -0.78 10.25
C GLU A 314 -17.90 -1.78 9.17
N VAL A 315 -17.81 -3.06 9.50
CA VAL A 315 -18.30 -4.14 8.63
C VAL A 315 -19.77 -4.42 8.96
N VAL A 316 -20.59 -4.43 7.93
CA VAL A 316 -22.01 -4.80 8.01
C VAL A 316 -22.31 -5.94 7.03
N MET A 317 -23.37 -6.70 7.30
CA MET A 317 -23.87 -7.66 6.33
C MET A 317 -24.80 -6.93 5.37
N GLY A 318 -24.39 -6.83 4.10
CA GLY A 318 -25.24 -6.35 3.02
C GLY A 318 -26.24 -7.41 2.55
N GLU A 319 -26.91 -7.16 1.44
CA GLU A 319 -27.91 -8.10 0.90
C GLU A 319 -27.31 -9.43 0.43
N GLN A 320 -26.08 -9.43 -0.05
CA GLN A 320 -25.44 -10.61 -0.66
C GLN A 320 -24.05 -10.91 -0.09
N PHE A 321 -23.33 -9.93 0.45
CA PHE A 321 -21.97 -10.05 0.94
C PHE A 321 -21.69 -9.03 2.05
N GLU A 322 -20.58 -9.20 2.73
CA GLU A 322 -20.09 -8.23 3.73
C GLU A 322 -19.65 -6.93 3.05
N GLU A 323 -20.01 -5.82 3.64
CA GLU A 323 -19.70 -4.46 3.20
C GLU A 323 -18.95 -3.73 4.31
N PHE A 324 -17.90 -3.00 3.97
CA PHE A 324 -17.24 -2.08 4.88
C PHE A 324 -17.73 -0.66 4.58
N HIS A 325 -18.45 -0.08 5.54
CA HIS A 325 -18.97 1.27 5.45
C HIS A 325 -18.04 2.23 6.16
N VAL A 326 -17.50 3.18 5.40
CA VAL A 326 -16.55 4.17 5.91
C VAL A 326 -17.25 5.15 6.85
N ASP A 327 -16.62 5.42 7.99
CA ASP A 327 -16.90 6.62 8.78
C ASP A 327 -16.27 7.83 8.07
N GLU A 328 -17.07 8.57 7.32
CA GLU A 328 -16.59 9.68 6.50
C GLU A 328 -15.96 10.81 7.35
N GLU A 329 -16.51 11.09 8.54
CA GLU A 329 -15.94 12.10 9.44
C GLU A 329 -14.60 11.64 10.01
N GLY A 330 -14.52 10.39 10.42
CA GLY A 330 -13.27 9.76 10.88
C GLY A 330 -12.23 9.72 9.79
N LEU A 331 -12.60 9.37 8.54
CA LEU A 331 -11.70 9.38 7.39
C LEU A 331 -11.21 10.80 7.08
N TYR A 332 -12.12 11.78 7.14
CA TYR A 332 -11.72 13.17 6.93
C TYR A 332 -10.72 13.65 7.97
N GLN A 333 -10.94 13.32 9.25
CA GLN A 333 -9.99 13.62 10.32
C GLN A 333 -8.65 12.91 10.11
N LEU A 334 -8.64 11.63 9.72
CA LEU A 334 -7.43 10.89 9.38
C LEU A 334 -6.65 11.58 8.24
N ILE A 335 -7.34 12.06 7.22
CA ILE A 335 -6.73 12.81 6.13
C ILE A 335 -6.10 14.10 6.64
N LEU A 336 -6.79 14.86 7.49
CA LEU A 336 -6.23 16.07 8.07
C LEU A 336 -4.99 15.79 8.93
N ASP A 337 -5.00 14.72 9.70
CA ASP A 337 -3.87 14.37 10.59
C ASP A 337 -2.64 13.86 9.82
N VAL A 338 -2.83 13.22 8.68
CA VAL A 338 -1.74 12.61 7.90
C VAL A 338 -1.24 13.51 6.77
N PHE A 339 -2.12 14.24 6.10
CA PHE A 339 -1.76 15.00 4.89
C PHE A 339 -1.67 16.51 5.09
N TYR A 340 -2.04 17.00 6.25
CA TYR A 340 -2.06 18.43 6.52
C TYR A 340 -1.21 18.78 7.73
N ASP A 341 -0.69 19.99 7.73
CA ASP A 341 -0.06 20.59 8.90
C ASP A 341 -1.07 21.49 9.60
N ARG A 342 -1.09 21.44 10.96
CA ARG A 342 -1.87 22.40 11.76
C ARG A 342 -1.22 23.76 11.67
N VAL A 343 -2.02 24.79 11.41
CA VAL A 343 -1.59 26.17 11.34
C VAL A 343 -2.35 27.01 12.34
N GLU A 344 -1.71 28.11 12.84
CA GLU A 344 -2.32 29.04 13.81
C GLU A 344 -3.31 29.98 13.14
#